data_4538500f2a8315f9eba9666a0560fb80
#
_entry.id   4538500f2a8315f9eba9666a0560fb80
#
_cell.length_a   1.000
_cell.length_b   1.000
_cell.length_c   1.000
_cell.angle_alpha   90.00
_cell.angle_beta   90.00
_cell.angle_gamma   90.00
#
_symmetry.space_group_name_H-M   'P 1'
#
loop_
_entity.id
_entity.type
_entity.pdbx_description
1 polymer ?
#
loop_
_entity_poly.entity_id
_entity_poly.type
_entity_poly.pdbx_seq_one_letter_code
_entity_poly.pdbx_strand_id
1 'polypeptide(L)'
;MGKYLLRRILQMIPVVLGTTLLVYALVFALPGDPVKAMFGDKPDNEAVAAQIRAEYHLDQPFIVQYFIYLKNALTLNFGDTFAGQPVLDEITRAFPVTIRLGLMAFVFEAIFGVVFGIISGLKKGKWYDTVILIVSLLLISVPTFVTGFVMQYVFGIQWAILPVTAGADPGFLDLLMPAMVLGSVS
;
A
#
# COMPACT_ATOMS: atom_id res chain seq x y z
N MET A 1 -12.55 -2.38 -30.67
CA MET A 1 -11.79 -2.69 -29.45
C MET A 1 -10.51 -1.84 -29.34
N GLY A 2 -9.62 -1.80 -30.36
CA GLY A 2 -8.34 -1.07 -30.29
C GLY A 2 -8.46 0.44 -30.02
N LYS A 3 -9.39 1.14 -30.70
CA LYS A 3 -9.61 2.59 -30.43
C LYS A 3 -10.06 2.89 -28.99
N TYR A 4 -10.86 2.01 -28.39
CA TYR A 4 -11.28 2.14 -27.01
C TYR A 4 -10.09 1.98 -26.04
N LEU A 5 -9.29 0.93 -26.25
CA LEU A 5 -8.11 0.66 -25.43
C LEU A 5 -7.09 1.81 -25.52
N LEU A 6 -6.79 2.26 -26.74
CA LEU A 6 -5.89 3.39 -26.97
C LEU A 6 -6.38 4.67 -26.25
N ARG A 7 -7.68 4.98 -26.35
CA ARG A 7 -8.27 6.13 -25.66
C ARG A 7 -8.12 6.02 -24.14
N ARG A 8 -8.31 4.79 -23.58
CA ARG A 8 -8.15 4.55 -22.15
C ARG A 8 -6.70 4.74 -21.69
N ILE A 9 -5.74 4.20 -22.43
CA ILE A 9 -4.32 4.37 -22.15
C ILE A 9 -3.94 5.86 -22.19
N LEU A 10 -4.37 6.59 -23.22
CA LEU A 10 -4.11 8.03 -23.31
C LEU A 10 -4.74 8.84 -22.17
N GLN A 11 -5.92 8.41 -21.66
CA GLN A 11 -6.56 9.04 -20.51
C GLN A 11 -5.84 8.71 -19.18
N MET A 12 -5.10 7.60 -19.09
CA MET A 12 -4.30 7.29 -17.90
C MET A 12 -3.08 8.21 -17.76
N ILE A 13 -2.50 8.68 -18.87
CA ILE A 13 -1.31 9.53 -18.84
C ILE A 13 -1.51 10.78 -17.96
N PRO A 14 -2.52 11.65 -18.23
CA PRO A 14 -2.71 12.84 -17.40
C PRO A 14 -3.06 12.50 -15.94
N VAL A 15 -3.73 11.37 -15.69
CA VAL A 15 -4.03 10.92 -14.33
C VAL A 15 -2.74 10.54 -13.60
N VAL A 16 -1.90 9.73 -14.21
CA VAL A 16 -0.60 9.32 -13.62
C VAL A 16 0.28 10.54 -13.39
N LEU A 17 0.41 11.44 -14.40
CA LEU A 17 1.21 12.64 -14.26
C LEU A 17 0.66 13.58 -13.17
N GLY A 18 -0.65 13.76 -13.10
CA GLY A 18 -1.30 14.59 -12.09
C GLY A 18 -1.13 14.00 -10.67
N THR A 19 -1.31 12.71 -10.53
CA THR A 19 -1.14 12.02 -9.23
C THR A 19 0.32 12.07 -8.77
N THR A 20 1.28 11.75 -9.64
CA THR A 20 2.70 11.79 -9.30
C THR A 20 3.18 13.21 -9.01
N LEU A 21 2.71 14.24 -9.75
CA LEU A 21 3.00 15.64 -9.46
C LEU A 21 2.43 16.05 -8.09
N LEU A 22 1.20 15.66 -7.79
CA LEU A 22 0.57 15.98 -6.51
C LEU A 22 1.33 15.35 -5.35
N VAL A 23 1.67 14.05 -5.44
CA VAL A 23 2.46 13.37 -4.41
C VAL A 23 3.85 13.99 -4.26
N TYR A 24 4.51 14.29 -5.39
CA TYR A 24 5.81 14.96 -5.39
C TYR A 24 5.73 16.34 -4.71
N ALA A 25 4.68 17.12 -5.02
CA ALA A 25 4.45 18.43 -4.41
C ALA A 25 4.18 18.31 -2.89
N LEU A 26 3.43 17.31 -2.45
CA LEU A 26 3.20 17.06 -1.02
C LEU A 26 4.49 16.76 -0.25
N VAL A 27 5.48 16.14 -0.89
CA VAL A 27 6.76 15.80 -0.24
C VAL A 27 7.73 16.98 -0.27
N PHE A 28 7.85 17.69 -1.41
CA PHE A 28 8.92 18.65 -1.66
C PHE A 28 8.49 20.13 -1.67
N ALA A 29 7.20 20.44 -1.81
CA ALA A 29 6.68 21.81 -1.79
C ALA A 29 6.10 22.21 -0.41
N LEU A 30 5.92 21.27 0.51
CA LEU A 30 5.51 21.61 1.88
C LEU A 30 6.65 22.33 2.63
N PRO A 31 6.29 23.27 3.55
CA PRO A 31 7.28 23.96 4.35
C PRO A 31 8.04 22.97 5.23
N GLY A 32 9.33 22.87 4.99
CA GLY A 32 10.28 21.98 5.65
C GLY A 32 11.43 21.67 4.70
N ASP A 33 12.62 21.49 5.23
CA ASP A 33 13.77 21.04 4.44
C ASP A 33 13.82 19.50 4.54
N PRO A 34 13.51 18.77 3.45
CA PRO A 34 13.54 17.31 3.45
C PRO A 34 14.93 16.76 3.82
N VAL A 35 16.00 17.50 3.49
CA VAL A 35 17.35 17.11 3.86
C VAL A 35 17.58 17.25 5.36
N LYS A 36 17.06 18.31 5.98
CA LYS A 36 17.13 18.45 7.44
C LYS A 36 16.33 17.35 8.16
N ALA A 37 15.19 16.96 7.62
CA ALA A 37 14.41 15.85 8.17
C ALA A 37 15.19 14.52 8.17
N MET A 38 16.15 14.33 7.26
CA MET A 38 17.02 13.14 7.20
C MET A 38 18.00 13.06 8.40
N PHE A 39 18.42 14.21 8.94
CA PHE A 39 19.33 14.24 10.09
C PHE A 39 18.59 13.94 11.42
N GLY A 40 17.28 14.14 11.48
CA GLY A 40 16.50 13.96 12.71
C GLY A 40 17.04 14.85 13.83
N ASP A 41 17.33 14.24 14.98
CA ASP A 41 17.88 14.94 16.16
C ASP A 41 19.44 15.08 16.12
N LYS A 42 20.08 14.64 15.05
CA LYS A 42 21.55 14.77 14.89
C LYS A 42 21.92 16.19 14.47
N PRO A 43 23.10 16.70 14.90
CA PRO A 43 23.56 18.01 14.45
C PRO A 43 23.63 18.09 12.92
N ASP A 44 23.10 19.16 12.37
CA ASP A 44 23.14 19.43 10.93
C ASP A 44 24.60 19.57 10.48
N ASN A 45 25.02 18.74 9.54
CA ASN A 45 26.27 18.95 8.83
C ASN A 45 25.95 19.62 7.48
N GLU A 46 26.18 20.95 7.41
CA GLU A 46 25.86 21.76 6.25
C GLU A 46 26.55 21.27 4.96
N ALA A 47 27.80 20.76 5.07
CA ALA A 47 28.53 20.22 3.95
C ALA A 47 27.88 18.92 3.39
N VAL A 48 27.43 18.03 4.27
CA VAL A 48 26.70 16.82 3.90
C VAL A 48 25.32 17.16 3.35
N ALA A 49 24.64 18.12 3.97
CA ALA A 49 23.33 18.59 3.48
C ALA A 49 23.43 19.21 2.08
N ALA A 50 24.47 19.99 1.80
CA ALA A 50 24.71 20.55 0.47
C ALA A 50 24.99 19.46 -0.57
N GLN A 51 25.76 18.43 -0.20
CA GLN A 51 26.03 17.29 -1.08
C GLN A 51 24.75 16.52 -1.42
N ILE A 52 23.90 16.23 -0.42
CA ILE A 52 22.61 15.56 -0.62
C ILE A 52 21.69 16.41 -1.51
N ARG A 53 21.62 17.73 -1.27
CA ARG A 53 20.80 18.62 -2.14
C ARG A 53 21.28 18.59 -3.58
N ALA A 54 22.58 18.58 -3.83
CA ALA A 54 23.14 18.48 -5.18
C ALA A 54 22.88 17.12 -5.83
N GLU A 55 23.04 16.02 -5.08
CA GLU A 55 22.81 14.67 -5.56
C GLU A 55 21.35 14.42 -5.97
N TYR A 56 20.39 14.91 -5.17
CA TYR A 56 18.97 14.79 -5.46
C TYR A 56 18.41 15.96 -6.27
N HIS A 57 19.27 16.86 -6.78
CA HIS A 57 18.89 18.03 -7.58
C HIS A 57 17.87 18.95 -6.90
N LEU A 58 17.89 19.04 -5.57
CA LEU A 58 16.96 19.86 -4.79
C LEU A 58 17.28 21.37 -4.89
N ASP A 59 18.40 21.73 -5.51
CA ASP A 59 18.82 23.07 -5.86
C ASP A 59 18.15 23.61 -7.13
N GLN A 60 17.51 22.73 -7.91
CA GLN A 60 16.87 23.09 -9.17
C GLN A 60 15.44 23.64 -8.95
N PRO A 61 14.86 24.36 -9.93
CA PRO A 61 13.44 24.74 -9.88
C PRO A 61 12.52 23.50 -9.74
N PHE A 62 11.46 23.59 -8.95
CA PHE A 62 10.53 22.49 -8.63
C PHE A 62 10.08 21.67 -9.85
N ILE A 63 9.75 22.35 -10.95
CA ILE A 63 9.32 21.68 -12.18
C ILE A 63 10.44 20.84 -12.80
N VAL A 64 11.70 21.31 -12.74
CA VAL A 64 12.86 20.57 -13.23
C VAL A 64 13.12 19.35 -12.38
N GLN A 65 13.05 19.49 -11.05
CA GLN A 65 13.15 18.39 -10.10
C GLN A 65 12.11 17.30 -10.41
N TYR A 66 10.85 17.69 -10.63
CA TYR A 66 9.78 16.74 -10.97
C TYR A 66 10.06 15.96 -12.25
N PHE A 67 10.54 16.62 -13.31
CA PHE A 67 10.89 15.92 -14.55
C PHE A 67 12.09 14.97 -14.39
N ILE A 68 13.09 15.35 -13.59
CA ILE A 68 14.20 14.47 -13.23
C ILE A 68 13.67 13.25 -12.48
N TYR A 69 12.80 13.44 -11.48
CA TYR A 69 12.13 12.36 -10.75
C TYR A 69 11.37 11.42 -11.69
N LEU A 70 10.55 11.95 -12.61
CA LEU A 70 9.83 11.13 -13.59
C LEU A 70 10.77 10.32 -14.48
N LYS A 71 11.85 10.93 -14.99
CA LYS A 71 12.86 10.26 -15.80
C LYS A 71 13.49 9.10 -15.00
N ASN A 72 13.89 9.37 -13.77
CA ASN A 72 14.52 8.39 -12.89
C ASN A 72 13.54 7.24 -12.56
N ALA A 73 12.29 7.56 -12.26
CA ALA A 73 11.25 6.54 -12.02
C ALA A 73 11.01 5.65 -13.25
N LEU A 74 10.98 6.22 -14.46
CA LEU A 74 10.83 5.46 -15.71
C LEU A 74 12.04 4.57 -16.02
N THR A 75 13.21 4.92 -15.54
CA THR A 75 14.44 4.13 -15.70
C THR A 75 14.72 3.20 -14.51
N LEU A 76 13.75 3.08 -13.56
CA LEU A 76 13.86 2.29 -12.32
C LEU A 76 15.02 2.73 -11.41
N ASN A 77 15.48 3.97 -11.57
CA ASN A 77 16.44 4.59 -10.69
C ASN A 77 15.71 5.40 -9.59
N PHE A 78 15.37 4.73 -8.49
CA PHE A 78 14.62 5.35 -7.37
C PHE A 78 15.54 5.99 -6.33
N GLY A 79 16.89 5.96 -6.55
CA GLY A 79 17.86 6.42 -5.57
C GLY A 79 17.99 5.47 -4.37
N ASP A 80 18.57 6.01 -3.29
CA ASP A 80 18.83 5.28 -2.07
C ASP A 80 17.92 5.71 -0.93
N THR A 81 17.69 4.80 0.02
CA THR A 81 17.00 5.10 1.28
C THR A 81 17.90 5.93 2.19
N PHE A 82 17.35 6.51 3.25
CA PHE A 82 18.15 7.21 4.29
C PHE A 82 19.20 6.33 4.96
N ALA A 83 19.09 5.01 4.87
CA ALA A 83 20.07 4.04 5.34
C ALA A 83 21.15 3.72 4.31
N GLY A 84 21.13 4.36 3.12
CA GLY A 84 22.10 4.14 2.03
C GLY A 84 21.89 2.82 1.30
N GLN A 85 20.68 2.29 1.29
CA GLN A 85 20.32 1.07 0.54
C GLN A 85 19.51 1.43 -0.69
N PRO A 86 19.72 0.77 -1.86
CA PRO A 86 18.94 1.03 -3.05
C PRO A 86 17.43 0.81 -2.81
N VAL A 87 16.61 1.81 -3.11
CA VAL A 87 15.14 1.73 -2.97
C VAL A 87 14.58 0.60 -3.83
N LEU A 88 15.19 0.33 -4.98
CA LEU A 88 14.79 -0.77 -5.87
C LEU A 88 14.87 -2.14 -5.18
N ASP A 89 15.88 -2.35 -4.34
CA ASP A 89 16.06 -3.61 -3.60
C ASP A 89 14.93 -3.80 -2.56
N GLU A 90 14.55 -2.72 -1.88
CA GLU A 90 13.40 -2.75 -0.97
C GLU A 90 12.08 -3.05 -1.71
N ILE A 91 11.86 -2.42 -2.87
CA ILE A 91 10.69 -2.69 -3.71
C ILE A 91 10.67 -4.15 -4.16
N THR A 92 11.79 -4.66 -4.68
CA THR A 92 11.85 -6.04 -5.19
C THR A 92 11.67 -7.09 -4.09
N ARG A 93 12.03 -6.75 -2.85
CA ARG A 93 11.80 -7.60 -1.66
C ARG A 93 10.35 -7.54 -1.19
N ALA A 94 9.77 -6.35 -1.08
CA ALA A 94 8.43 -6.16 -0.52
C ALA A 94 7.31 -6.50 -1.52
N PHE A 95 7.51 -6.24 -2.80
CA PHE A 95 6.47 -6.37 -3.83
C PHE A 95 5.92 -7.79 -3.99
N PRO A 96 6.75 -8.87 -4.01
CA PRO A 96 6.25 -10.24 -4.08
C PRO A 96 5.35 -10.62 -2.90
N VAL A 97 5.71 -10.17 -1.69
CA VAL A 97 4.91 -10.40 -0.48
C VAL A 97 3.57 -9.67 -0.58
N THR A 98 3.59 -8.42 -1.03
CA THR A 98 2.38 -7.61 -1.22
C THR A 98 1.45 -8.23 -2.27
N ILE A 99 2.00 -8.73 -3.38
CA ILE A 99 1.19 -9.42 -4.41
C ILE A 99 0.57 -10.70 -3.86
N ARG A 100 1.34 -11.54 -3.14
CA ARG A 100 0.80 -12.76 -2.51
C ARG A 100 -0.33 -12.43 -1.55
N LEU A 101 -0.11 -11.46 -0.67
CA LEU A 101 -1.12 -10.99 0.27
C LEU A 101 -2.38 -10.47 -0.43
N GLY A 102 -2.22 -9.63 -1.45
CA GLY A 102 -3.34 -9.09 -2.22
C GLY A 102 -4.13 -10.16 -2.96
N LEU A 103 -3.44 -11.14 -3.58
CA LEU A 103 -4.11 -12.27 -4.24
C LEU A 103 -4.86 -13.14 -3.23
N MET A 104 -4.28 -13.41 -2.07
CA MET A 104 -4.94 -14.18 -1.01
C MET A 104 -6.18 -13.43 -0.49
N ALA A 105 -6.07 -12.14 -0.22
CA ALA A 105 -7.19 -11.31 0.20
C ALA A 105 -8.31 -11.28 -0.84
N PHE A 106 -7.97 -11.10 -2.13
CA PHE A 106 -8.92 -11.15 -3.23
C PHE A 106 -9.64 -12.50 -3.33
N VAL A 107 -8.95 -13.62 -3.14
CA VAL A 107 -9.57 -14.95 -3.13
C VAL A 107 -10.57 -15.08 -1.97
N PHE A 108 -10.21 -14.62 -0.77
CA PHE A 108 -11.13 -14.59 0.37
C PHE A 108 -12.34 -13.72 0.09
N GLU A 109 -12.13 -12.49 -0.36
CA GLU A 109 -13.21 -11.56 -0.74
C GLU A 109 -14.15 -12.18 -1.78
N ALA A 110 -13.60 -12.75 -2.86
CA ALA A 110 -14.38 -13.37 -3.93
C ALA A 110 -15.19 -14.56 -3.41
N ILE A 111 -14.60 -15.45 -2.59
CA ILE A 111 -15.32 -16.61 -2.03
C ILE A 111 -16.44 -16.16 -1.11
N PHE A 112 -16.13 -15.33 -0.12
CA PHE A 112 -17.12 -14.89 0.87
C PHE A 112 -18.19 -13.97 0.24
N GLY A 113 -17.78 -13.03 -0.61
CA GLY A 113 -18.69 -12.12 -1.31
C GLY A 113 -19.67 -12.87 -2.23
N VAL A 114 -19.18 -13.83 -3.02
CA VAL A 114 -20.03 -14.64 -3.89
C VAL A 114 -20.95 -15.56 -3.08
N VAL A 115 -20.42 -16.27 -2.09
CA VAL A 115 -21.23 -17.21 -1.28
C VAL A 115 -22.31 -16.46 -0.50
N PHE A 116 -21.94 -15.42 0.23
CA PHE A 116 -22.90 -14.65 1.02
C PHE A 116 -23.85 -13.84 0.13
N GLY A 117 -23.36 -13.30 -1.00
CA GLY A 117 -24.21 -12.61 -1.97
C GLY A 117 -25.25 -13.52 -2.60
N ILE A 118 -24.91 -14.77 -2.96
CA ILE A 118 -25.87 -15.77 -3.46
C ILE A 118 -26.88 -16.15 -2.37
N ILE A 119 -26.42 -16.43 -1.15
CA ILE A 119 -27.31 -16.79 -0.03
C ILE A 119 -28.30 -15.66 0.25
N SER A 120 -27.82 -14.43 0.36
CA SER A 120 -28.64 -13.24 0.58
C SER A 120 -29.65 -13.04 -0.58
N GLY A 121 -29.20 -13.13 -1.84
CA GLY A 121 -30.05 -12.99 -3.01
C GLY A 121 -31.15 -14.04 -3.10
N LEU A 122 -30.82 -15.32 -2.87
CA LEU A 122 -31.78 -16.44 -2.88
C LEU A 122 -32.74 -16.43 -1.69
N LYS A 123 -32.34 -15.85 -0.57
CA LYS A 123 -33.11 -15.81 0.69
C LYS A 123 -33.55 -14.39 1.05
N LYS A 124 -33.66 -13.51 0.06
CA LYS A 124 -34.06 -12.11 0.22
C LYS A 124 -35.30 -11.94 1.12
N GLY A 125 -35.18 -11.04 2.10
CA GLY A 125 -36.22 -10.77 3.09
C GLY A 125 -36.42 -11.83 4.17
N LYS A 126 -35.55 -12.88 4.22
CA LYS A 126 -35.51 -13.87 5.31
C LYS A 126 -34.46 -13.49 6.34
N TRP A 127 -34.49 -14.14 7.50
CA TRP A 127 -33.56 -13.86 8.59
C TRP A 127 -32.08 -14.03 8.20
N TYR A 128 -31.76 -14.94 7.28
CA TYR A 128 -30.39 -15.11 6.73
C TYR A 128 -29.87 -13.85 6.04
N ASP A 129 -30.69 -13.23 5.22
CA ASP A 129 -30.37 -11.98 4.53
C ASP A 129 -30.08 -10.86 5.55
N THR A 130 -30.92 -10.74 6.57
CA THR A 130 -30.74 -9.76 7.66
C THR A 130 -29.45 -10.03 8.46
N VAL A 131 -29.14 -11.29 8.76
CA VAL A 131 -27.91 -11.64 9.50
C VAL A 131 -26.67 -11.32 8.67
N ILE A 132 -26.64 -11.70 7.39
CA ILE A 132 -25.52 -11.38 6.49
C ILE A 132 -25.32 -9.87 6.42
N LEU A 133 -26.39 -9.10 6.25
CA LEU A 133 -26.34 -7.63 6.22
C LEU A 133 -25.74 -7.06 7.52
N ILE A 134 -26.24 -7.51 8.68
CA ILE A 134 -25.75 -7.02 9.98
C ILE A 134 -24.27 -7.36 10.17
N VAL A 135 -23.86 -8.60 9.87
CA VAL A 135 -22.47 -9.02 9.98
C VAL A 135 -21.57 -8.22 9.05
N SER A 136 -21.96 -8.02 7.79
CA SER A 136 -21.21 -7.21 6.83
C SER A 136 -21.08 -5.76 7.31
N LEU A 137 -22.16 -5.15 7.81
CA LEU A 137 -22.10 -3.79 8.35
C LEU A 137 -21.19 -3.70 9.58
N LEU A 138 -21.20 -4.68 10.46
CA LEU A 138 -20.30 -4.73 11.61
C LEU A 138 -18.83 -4.84 11.17
N LEU A 139 -18.52 -5.73 10.21
CA LEU A 139 -17.15 -5.88 9.69
C LEU A 139 -16.63 -4.59 9.06
N ILE A 140 -17.44 -3.91 8.25
CA ILE A 140 -17.06 -2.65 7.60
C ILE A 140 -16.95 -1.50 8.63
N SER A 141 -17.76 -1.52 9.69
CA SER A 141 -17.78 -0.46 10.70
C SER A 141 -16.58 -0.53 11.67
N VAL A 142 -15.98 -1.71 11.83
CA VAL A 142 -14.82 -1.90 12.70
C VAL A 142 -13.54 -1.54 11.94
N PRO A 143 -12.69 -0.65 12.48
CA PRO A 143 -11.40 -0.36 11.85
C PRO A 143 -10.58 -1.63 11.64
N THR A 144 -10.00 -1.78 10.45
CA THR A 144 -9.27 -3.00 10.01
C THR A 144 -8.20 -3.46 11.00
N PHE A 145 -7.47 -2.51 11.62
CA PHE A 145 -6.45 -2.86 12.61
C PHE A 145 -7.05 -3.52 13.87
N VAL A 146 -8.27 -3.12 14.28
CA VAL A 146 -8.97 -3.73 15.43
C VAL A 146 -9.34 -5.18 15.09
N THR A 147 -9.90 -5.41 13.91
CA THR A 147 -10.19 -6.76 13.41
C THR A 147 -8.91 -7.61 13.37
N GLY A 148 -7.80 -7.02 12.90
CA GLY A 148 -6.48 -7.65 12.89
C GLY A 148 -6.01 -8.08 14.29
N PHE A 149 -6.09 -7.19 15.29
CA PHE A 149 -5.72 -7.52 16.67
C PHE A 149 -6.62 -8.59 17.29
N VAL A 150 -7.93 -8.54 17.04
CA VAL A 150 -8.86 -9.58 17.52
C VAL A 150 -8.52 -10.92 16.89
N MET A 151 -8.24 -10.97 15.59
CA MET A 151 -7.83 -12.19 14.90
C MET A 151 -6.51 -12.75 15.47
N GLN A 152 -5.49 -11.89 15.66
CA GLN A 152 -4.22 -12.28 16.29
C GLN A 152 -4.43 -12.86 17.70
N TYR A 153 -5.27 -12.20 18.50
CA TYR A 153 -5.54 -12.64 19.85
C TYR A 153 -6.25 -14.01 19.88
N VAL A 154 -7.30 -14.17 19.09
CA VAL A 154 -8.11 -15.40 19.08
C VAL A 154 -7.36 -16.55 18.41
N PHE A 155 -6.91 -16.37 17.16
CA PHE A 155 -6.32 -17.46 16.37
C PHE A 155 -4.82 -17.66 16.63
N GLY A 156 -4.11 -16.58 16.98
CA GLY A 156 -2.68 -16.62 17.21
C GLY A 156 -2.30 -16.93 18.66
N ILE A 157 -2.98 -16.30 19.64
CA ILE A 157 -2.62 -16.44 21.06
C ILE A 157 -3.50 -17.48 21.76
N GLN A 158 -4.83 -17.34 21.72
CA GLN A 158 -5.71 -18.25 22.47
C GLN A 158 -5.76 -19.66 21.89
N TRP A 159 -5.96 -19.76 20.57
CA TRP A 159 -6.05 -21.07 19.90
C TRP A 159 -4.71 -21.56 19.38
N ALA A 160 -3.73 -20.67 19.21
CA ALA A 160 -2.36 -20.96 18.73
C ALA A 160 -2.33 -21.80 17.43
N ILE A 161 -3.28 -21.55 16.52
CA ILE A 161 -3.41 -22.26 15.23
C ILE A 161 -2.78 -21.52 14.06
N LEU A 162 -2.57 -20.20 14.18
CA LEU A 162 -1.97 -19.36 13.16
C LEU A 162 -0.84 -18.51 13.75
N PRO A 163 0.21 -18.17 12.96
CA PRO A 163 1.30 -17.33 13.42
C PRO A 163 0.81 -15.92 13.79
N VAL A 164 1.28 -15.38 14.90
CA VAL A 164 0.93 -14.01 15.37
C VAL A 164 1.64 -12.93 14.55
N THR A 165 2.86 -13.23 14.09
CA THR A 165 3.71 -12.28 13.35
C THR A 165 4.25 -12.94 12.10
N ALA A 166 4.40 -12.13 11.04
CA ALA A 166 5.07 -12.53 9.81
C ALA A 166 6.57 -12.18 9.88
N GLY A 167 7.43 -13.09 9.43
CA GLY A 167 8.86 -12.83 9.30
C GLY A 167 9.21 -11.98 8.07
N ALA A 168 10.52 -11.84 7.80
CA ALA A 168 11.01 -11.08 6.64
C ALA A 168 10.66 -11.72 5.28
N ASP A 169 10.53 -13.06 5.25
CA ASP A 169 10.03 -13.82 4.09
C ASP A 169 8.84 -14.68 4.55
N PRO A 170 7.63 -14.10 4.58
CA PRO A 170 6.46 -14.77 5.12
C PRO A 170 5.99 -15.91 4.22
N GLY A 171 5.72 -17.06 4.83
CA GLY A 171 5.07 -18.18 4.19
C GLY A 171 3.56 -17.96 4.02
N PHE A 172 2.89 -18.96 3.43
CA PHE A 172 1.44 -18.92 3.20
C PHE A 172 0.64 -18.73 4.51
N LEU A 173 0.99 -19.46 5.57
CA LEU A 173 0.28 -19.39 6.84
C LEU A 173 0.46 -18.05 7.55
N ASP A 174 1.63 -17.41 7.39
CA ASP A 174 1.90 -16.08 7.96
C ASP A 174 1.02 -14.98 7.35
N LEU A 175 0.68 -15.14 6.06
CA LEU A 175 -0.17 -14.21 5.33
C LEU A 175 -1.66 -14.51 5.45
N LEU A 176 -2.05 -15.65 6.02
CA LEU A 176 -3.44 -16.09 6.05
C LEU A 176 -4.33 -15.13 6.86
N MET A 177 -3.94 -14.83 8.11
CA MET A 177 -4.70 -13.89 8.95
C MET A 177 -4.82 -12.50 8.33
N PRO A 178 -3.73 -11.82 7.92
CA PRO A 178 -3.85 -10.51 7.28
C PRO A 178 -4.67 -10.55 5.98
N ALA A 179 -4.59 -11.63 5.19
CA ALA A 179 -5.41 -11.80 4.00
C ALA A 179 -6.90 -11.92 4.32
N MET A 180 -7.26 -12.67 5.37
CA MET A 180 -8.65 -12.77 5.84
C MET A 180 -9.18 -11.42 6.33
N VAL A 181 -8.38 -10.68 7.08
CA VAL A 181 -8.75 -9.35 7.58
C VAL A 181 -8.99 -8.40 6.39
N LEU A 182 -8.07 -8.31 5.45
CA LEU A 182 -8.21 -7.46 4.26
C LEU A 182 -9.43 -7.86 3.41
N GLY A 183 -9.58 -9.15 3.14
CA GLY A 183 -10.72 -9.66 2.34
C GLY A 183 -12.07 -9.63 3.05
N SER A 184 -12.13 -9.34 4.35
CA SER A 184 -13.39 -9.23 5.10
C SER A 184 -13.97 -7.81 5.11
N VAL A 185 -13.17 -6.79 4.76
CA VAL A 185 -13.56 -5.36 4.82
C VAL A 185 -13.67 -4.71 3.44
N SER A 186 -13.35 -5.47 2.37
CA SER A 186 -13.53 -5.05 0.99
C SER A 186 -14.88 -5.52 0.46
#